data_465a1e05ed60b27a60c2b188efdb75ba
#
_entry.id   465a1e05ed60b27a60c2b188efdb75ba
#
_cell.length_a   1.000
_cell.length_b   1.000
_cell.length_c   1.000
_cell.angle_alpha   90.00
_cell.angle_beta   90.00
_cell.angle_gamma   90.00
#
_symmetry.space_group_name_H-M   'P 1'
#
loop_
_entity.id
_entity.type
_entity.pdbx_description
1 polymer ?
#
loop_
_entity_poly.entity_id
_entity_poly.type
_entity_poly.pdbx_seq_one_letter_code
_entity_poly.pdbx_strand_id
1 'polypeptide(L)'
;MTGEALKRFGKGLLAAANDPKAENDSEFSYYPDEFFEPYKSRRRKVGWDLYGLLGIKKGDFEKTKAQHDRNLIFFDAPVGMIFTIHRDLKIGSWLDFGMFLQNVMVLARSHGLETCPQAAFSHFHKTIREFIPVGDENIVVCGMAMGYADWSRPENALIPDREPLENYISFVN
;
A
#
# COMPACT_ATOMS: atom_id res chain seq x y z
N MET A 1 -7.52 -9.42 -9.51
CA MET A 1 -8.89 -8.99 -9.92
C MET A 1 -8.76 -7.96 -11.04
N THR A 2 -9.71 -7.96 -11.98
CA THR A 2 -9.79 -7.02 -13.11
C THR A 2 -11.24 -6.67 -13.40
N GLY A 3 -11.48 -5.66 -14.25
CA GLY A 3 -12.80 -5.33 -14.80
C GLY A 3 -13.88 -5.08 -13.73
N GLU A 4 -15.08 -5.59 -13.95
CA GLU A 4 -16.23 -5.36 -13.06
C GLU A 4 -16.05 -5.97 -11.65
N ALA A 5 -15.28 -7.06 -11.53
CA ALA A 5 -14.97 -7.64 -10.21
C ALA A 5 -14.13 -6.67 -9.38
N LEU A 6 -13.10 -6.03 -9.98
CA LEU A 6 -12.26 -5.04 -9.32
C LEU A 6 -13.07 -3.79 -8.92
N LYS A 7 -13.95 -3.32 -9.80
CA LYS A 7 -14.82 -2.17 -9.51
C LYS A 7 -15.76 -2.44 -8.34
N ARG A 8 -16.41 -3.61 -8.32
CA ARG A 8 -17.30 -4.00 -7.20
C ARG A 8 -16.53 -4.10 -5.89
N PHE A 9 -15.35 -4.70 -5.92
CA PHE A 9 -14.47 -4.81 -4.77
C PHE A 9 -14.07 -3.44 -4.22
N GLY A 10 -13.55 -2.54 -5.05
CA GLY A 10 -13.18 -1.18 -4.64
C GLY A 10 -14.37 -0.38 -4.09
N LYS A 11 -15.57 -0.53 -4.70
CA LYS A 11 -16.79 0.11 -4.20
C LYS A 11 -17.18 -0.41 -2.81
N GLY A 12 -17.04 -1.71 -2.56
CA GLY A 12 -17.30 -2.30 -1.23
C GLY A 12 -16.34 -1.76 -0.17
N LEU A 13 -15.04 -1.68 -0.50
CA LEU A 13 -14.05 -1.12 0.42
C LEU A 13 -14.27 0.37 0.71
N LEU A 14 -14.63 1.17 -0.30
CA LEU A 14 -14.99 2.57 -0.10
C LEU A 14 -16.22 2.71 0.78
N ALA A 15 -17.22 1.83 0.65
CA ALA A 15 -18.38 1.82 1.52
C ALA A 15 -17.98 1.53 2.98
N ALA A 16 -17.15 0.50 3.21
CA ALA A 16 -16.62 0.18 4.52
C ALA A 16 -15.77 1.30 5.13
N ALA A 17 -14.96 1.97 4.32
CA ALA A 17 -14.14 3.11 4.79
C ALA A 17 -14.96 4.34 5.18
N ASN A 18 -16.19 4.45 4.68
CA ASN A 18 -17.11 5.56 4.99
C ASN A 18 -18.20 5.17 6.01
N ASP A 19 -18.25 3.92 6.43
CA ASP A 19 -19.18 3.49 7.48
C ASP A 19 -18.53 3.72 8.86
N PRO A 20 -19.08 4.63 9.69
CA PRO A 20 -18.55 4.87 11.03
C PRO A 20 -18.70 3.69 11.99
N LYS A 21 -19.47 2.66 11.62
CA LYS A 21 -19.66 1.44 12.39
C LYS A 21 -18.74 0.30 11.95
N ALA A 22 -18.05 0.45 10.82
CA ALA A 22 -17.13 -0.57 10.34
C ALA A 22 -15.89 -0.64 11.23
N GLU A 23 -15.56 -1.85 11.66
CA GLU A 23 -14.33 -2.13 12.39
C GLU A 23 -13.20 -2.37 11.38
N ASN A 24 -12.51 -1.29 11.03
CA ASN A 24 -11.37 -1.32 10.11
C ASN A 24 -10.06 -1.39 10.91
N ASP A 25 -9.64 -2.59 11.25
CA ASP A 25 -8.44 -2.91 12.00
C ASP A 25 -7.53 -3.87 11.22
N SER A 26 -6.25 -3.96 11.59
CA SER A 26 -5.31 -4.90 10.99
C SER A 26 -5.15 -6.14 11.87
N GLU A 27 -4.98 -7.32 11.25
CA GLU A 27 -4.71 -8.59 11.96
C GLU A 27 -3.29 -8.67 12.55
N PHE A 28 -2.45 -7.65 12.30
CA PHE A 28 -1.06 -7.58 12.78
C PHE A 28 -0.62 -6.13 12.93
N SER A 29 0.42 -5.90 13.73
CA SER A 29 1.02 -4.59 13.89
C SER A 29 1.90 -4.27 12.68
N TYR A 30 1.40 -3.38 11.79
CA TYR A 30 2.12 -2.98 10.58
C TYR A 30 3.17 -1.90 10.86
N TYR A 31 2.86 -0.97 11.75
CA TYR A 31 3.73 0.14 12.13
C TYR A 31 4.15 0.03 13.60
N PRO A 32 5.27 0.63 14.00
CA PRO A 32 5.58 0.76 15.41
C PRO A 32 4.54 1.64 16.10
N ASP A 33 4.30 1.42 17.40
CA ASP A 33 3.35 2.20 18.21
C ASP A 33 3.69 3.70 18.16
N GLU A 34 4.98 4.02 18.19
CA GLU A 34 5.48 5.37 17.98
C GLU A 34 6.62 5.38 16.96
N PHE A 35 6.51 6.28 15.97
CA PHE A 35 7.61 6.54 15.05
C PHE A 35 8.72 7.34 15.72
N PHE A 36 9.96 6.90 15.54
CA PHE A 36 11.17 7.54 16.03
C PHE A 36 12.08 8.03 14.90
N GLU A 37 13.08 8.86 15.22
CA GLU A 37 14.03 9.37 14.23
C GLU A 37 15.05 8.30 13.81
N PRO A 38 15.45 8.26 12.54
CA PRO A 38 15.11 9.20 11.44
C PRO A 38 13.82 8.84 10.67
N TYR A 39 13.16 7.75 11.01
CA TYR A 39 12.00 7.24 10.25
C TYR A 39 10.80 8.17 10.31
N LYS A 40 10.60 8.87 11.43
CA LYS A 40 9.53 9.84 11.61
C LYS A 40 9.67 11.02 10.64
N SER A 41 10.86 11.59 10.53
CA SER A 41 11.16 12.69 9.62
C SER A 41 11.05 12.27 8.16
N ARG A 42 11.57 11.08 7.79
CA ARG A 42 11.50 10.54 6.43
C ARG A 42 10.04 10.31 6.00
N ARG A 43 9.24 9.68 6.86
CA ARG A 43 7.82 9.46 6.59
C ARG A 43 7.06 10.76 6.40
N ARG A 44 7.32 11.76 7.24
CA ARG A 44 6.71 13.09 7.12
C ARG A 44 7.08 13.77 5.82
N LYS A 45 8.38 13.74 5.45
CA LYS A 45 8.87 14.34 4.21
C LYS A 45 8.16 13.75 3.00
N VAL A 46 8.12 12.43 2.87
CA VAL A 46 7.44 11.77 1.73
C VAL A 46 5.96 12.16 1.66
N GLY A 47 5.27 12.23 2.80
CA GLY A 47 3.87 12.66 2.85
C GLY A 47 3.68 14.12 2.40
N TRP A 48 4.54 15.03 2.87
CA TRP A 48 4.47 16.44 2.45
C TRP A 48 4.82 16.66 0.99
N ASP A 49 5.84 15.95 0.47
CA ASP A 49 6.24 16.02 -0.93
C ASP A 49 5.08 15.56 -1.84
N LEU A 50 4.44 14.43 -1.49
CA LEU A 50 3.27 13.92 -2.22
C LEU A 50 2.11 14.91 -2.20
N TYR A 51 1.74 15.40 -1.02
CA TYR A 51 0.63 16.34 -0.91
C TYR A 51 0.93 17.68 -1.59
N GLY A 52 2.19 18.12 -1.57
CA GLY A 52 2.63 19.29 -2.31
C GLY A 52 2.40 19.17 -3.81
N LEU A 53 2.77 18.01 -4.41
CA LEU A 53 2.50 17.72 -5.82
C LEU A 53 1.01 17.70 -6.15
N LEU A 54 0.18 17.23 -5.24
CA LEU A 54 -1.28 17.16 -5.39
C LEU A 54 -1.99 18.48 -5.05
N GLY A 55 -1.26 19.51 -4.62
CA GLY A 55 -1.86 20.79 -4.18
C GLY A 55 -2.71 20.66 -2.92
N ILE A 56 -2.46 19.64 -2.09
CA ILE A 56 -3.16 19.42 -0.81
C ILE A 56 -2.42 20.15 0.30
N LYS A 57 -3.08 21.09 0.96
CA LYS A 57 -2.51 21.89 2.04
C LYS A 57 -2.79 21.26 3.41
N LYS A 58 -1.97 21.64 4.41
CA LYS A 58 -2.22 21.25 5.80
C LYS A 58 -3.61 21.72 6.24
N GLY A 59 -4.41 20.79 6.77
CA GLY A 59 -5.78 21.05 7.20
C GLY A 59 -6.84 20.83 6.13
N ASP A 60 -6.46 20.48 4.90
CA ASP A 60 -7.39 20.13 3.83
C ASP A 60 -7.80 18.64 3.97
N PHE A 61 -8.64 18.38 4.98
CA PHE A 61 -9.02 17.02 5.35
C PHE A 61 -9.83 16.30 4.26
N GLU A 62 -10.66 17.03 3.52
CA GLU A 62 -11.47 16.45 2.44
C GLU A 62 -10.58 15.92 1.30
N LYS A 63 -9.62 16.72 0.83
CA LYS A 63 -8.70 16.28 -0.22
C LYS A 63 -7.75 15.19 0.26
N THR A 64 -7.29 15.27 1.52
CA THR A 64 -6.49 14.23 2.14
C THR A 64 -7.24 12.90 2.16
N LYS A 65 -8.51 12.93 2.60
CA LYS A 65 -9.37 11.74 2.60
C LYS A 65 -9.58 11.20 1.19
N ALA A 66 -9.93 12.07 0.24
CA ALA A 66 -10.13 11.67 -1.15
C ALA A 66 -8.89 10.99 -1.74
N GLN A 67 -7.69 11.48 -1.43
CA GLN A 67 -6.44 10.85 -1.85
C GLN A 67 -6.20 9.50 -1.16
N HIS A 68 -6.53 9.36 0.13
CA HIS A 68 -6.46 8.08 0.83
C HIS A 68 -7.45 7.06 0.27
N ASP A 69 -8.67 7.49 -0.04
CA ASP A 69 -9.72 6.63 -0.60
C ASP A 69 -9.30 6.04 -1.97
N ARG A 70 -8.44 6.71 -2.73
CA ARG A 70 -7.88 6.18 -3.98
C ARG A 70 -7.08 4.88 -3.81
N ASN A 71 -6.51 4.64 -2.62
CA ASN A 71 -5.89 3.35 -2.33
C ASN A 71 -6.88 2.20 -2.53
N LEU A 72 -8.11 2.36 -2.06
CA LEU A 72 -9.13 1.31 -2.02
C LEU A 72 -9.70 0.95 -3.40
N ILE A 73 -9.45 1.80 -4.38
CA ILE A 73 -9.75 1.54 -5.80
C ILE A 73 -8.47 1.29 -6.62
N PHE A 74 -7.37 0.93 -5.95
CA PHE A 74 -6.09 0.62 -6.59
C PHE A 74 -5.56 1.74 -7.50
N PHE A 75 -5.83 3.00 -7.15
CA PHE A 75 -5.45 4.19 -7.94
C PHE A 75 -5.93 4.13 -9.40
N ASP A 76 -7.10 3.53 -9.65
CA ASP A 76 -7.70 3.32 -10.97
C ASP A 76 -6.92 2.34 -11.88
N ALA A 77 -5.96 1.58 -11.33
CA ALA A 77 -5.23 0.56 -12.07
C ALA A 77 -6.17 -0.55 -12.58
N PRO A 78 -5.92 -1.13 -13.77
CA PRO A 78 -6.76 -2.18 -14.33
C PRO A 78 -6.64 -3.52 -13.61
N VAL A 79 -5.60 -3.72 -12.81
CA VAL A 79 -5.35 -4.93 -12.03
C VAL A 79 -5.15 -4.58 -10.56
N GLY A 80 -5.93 -5.21 -9.69
CA GLY A 80 -5.76 -5.16 -8.24
C GLY A 80 -5.48 -6.56 -7.70
N MET A 81 -4.49 -6.68 -6.85
CA MET A 81 -4.10 -7.92 -6.18
C MET A 81 -4.20 -7.75 -4.67
N ILE A 82 -4.58 -8.82 -3.98
CA ILE A 82 -4.51 -8.93 -2.52
C ILE A 82 -3.53 -10.04 -2.18
N PHE A 83 -2.62 -9.76 -1.29
CA PHE A 83 -1.59 -10.68 -0.84
C PHE A 83 -1.85 -11.11 0.59
N THR A 84 -1.72 -12.39 0.83
CA THR A 84 -1.98 -13.03 2.12
C THR A 84 -0.81 -13.92 2.53
N ILE A 85 -0.65 -14.12 3.84
CA ILE A 85 0.32 -15.05 4.42
C ILE A 85 -0.38 -15.92 5.46
N HIS A 86 0.04 -17.18 5.61
CA HIS A 86 -0.49 -18.06 6.65
C HIS A 86 -0.16 -17.49 8.04
N ARG A 87 -1.17 -17.41 8.94
CA ARG A 87 -1.04 -16.72 10.24
C ARG A 87 -0.02 -17.35 11.20
N ASP A 88 0.28 -18.64 11.05
CA ASP A 88 1.26 -19.32 11.88
C ASP A 88 2.70 -19.13 11.44
N LEU A 89 2.92 -18.57 10.25
CA LEU A 89 4.25 -18.22 9.76
C LEU A 89 4.83 -17.03 10.52
N LYS A 90 6.13 -17.11 10.81
CA LYS A 90 6.84 -16.13 11.66
C LYS A 90 7.75 -15.24 10.81
N ILE A 91 8.54 -14.42 11.47
CA ILE A 91 9.33 -13.33 10.86
C ILE A 91 10.20 -13.77 9.67
N GLY A 92 10.73 -15.00 9.66
CA GLY A 92 11.49 -15.51 8.52
C GLY A 92 10.67 -15.57 7.25
N SER A 93 9.45 -16.11 7.34
CA SER A 93 8.54 -16.17 6.19
C SER A 93 8.02 -14.79 5.75
N TRP A 94 7.92 -13.84 6.67
CA TRP A 94 7.60 -12.45 6.33
C TRP A 94 8.73 -11.79 5.52
N LEU A 95 9.99 -12.15 5.82
CA LEU A 95 11.14 -11.72 5.02
C LEU A 95 11.07 -12.30 3.60
N ASP A 96 10.81 -13.60 3.46
CA ASP A 96 10.62 -14.27 2.16
C ASP A 96 9.44 -13.66 1.39
N PHE A 97 8.35 -13.34 2.09
CA PHE A 97 7.17 -12.69 1.52
C PHE A 97 7.50 -11.31 0.94
N GLY A 98 8.30 -10.51 1.65
CA GLY A 98 8.77 -9.22 1.13
C GLY A 98 9.62 -9.35 -0.13
N MET A 99 10.51 -10.37 -0.18
CA MET A 99 11.32 -10.69 -1.38
C MET A 99 10.44 -11.15 -2.54
N PHE A 100 9.39 -11.94 -2.27
CA PHE A 100 8.41 -12.34 -3.28
C PHE A 100 7.68 -11.14 -3.87
N LEU A 101 7.19 -10.22 -3.03
CA LEU A 101 6.54 -8.99 -3.50
C LEU A 101 7.48 -8.15 -4.37
N GLN A 102 8.74 -8.01 -3.97
CA GLN A 102 9.75 -7.29 -4.74
C GLN A 102 9.99 -7.96 -6.10
N ASN A 103 10.04 -9.29 -6.16
CA ASN A 103 10.18 -10.02 -7.43
C ASN A 103 9.00 -9.77 -8.37
N VAL A 104 7.77 -9.72 -7.85
CA VAL A 104 6.58 -9.35 -8.65
C VAL A 104 6.75 -7.95 -9.25
N MET A 105 7.20 -6.97 -8.45
CA MET A 105 7.39 -5.59 -8.91
C MET A 105 8.49 -5.48 -9.97
N VAL A 106 9.63 -6.13 -9.75
CA VAL A 106 10.77 -6.13 -10.72
C VAL A 106 10.36 -6.79 -12.03
N LEU A 107 9.67 -7.93 -11.95
CA LEU A 107 9.20 -8.64 -13.14
C LEU A 107 8.15 -7.82 -13.90
N ALA A 108 7.20 -7.20 -13.21
CA ALA A 108 6.23 -6.31 -13.84
C ALA A 108 6.93 -5.18 -14.62
N ARG A 109 7.95 -4.58 -14.03
CA ARG A 109 8.74 -3.52 -14.68
C ARG A 109 9.43 -3.99 -15.95
N SER A 110 9.90 -5.24 -16.01
CA SER A 110 10.50 -5.80 -17.23
C SER A 110 9.50 -5.94 -18.39
N HIS A 111 8.21 -5.94 -18.07
CA HIS A 111 7.10 -5.95 -19.04
C HIS A 111 6.51 -4.55 -19.29
N GLY A 112 7.17 -3.48 -18.83
CA GLY A 112 6.70 -2.11 -18.98
C GLY A 112 5.52 -1.73 -18.08
N LEU A 113 5.21 -2.57 -17.08
CA LEU A 113 4.15 -2.32 -16.11
C LEU A 113 4.71 -1.65 -14.86
N GLU A 114 3.90 -0.79 -14.25
CA GLU A 114 4.16 -0.21 -12.94
C GLU A 114 3.30 -0.88 -11.87
N THR A 115 3.79 -0.86 -10.63
CA THR A 115 3.12 -1.44 -9.48
C THR A 115 3.14 -0.50 -8.30
N CYS A 116 2.13 -0.58 -7.45
CA CYS A 116 2.06 0.15 -6.20
C CYS A 116 1.59 -0.78 -5.08
N PRO A 117 2.48 -1.25 -4.20
CA PRO A 117 2.08 -2.01 -3.01
C PRO A 117 1.40 -1.07 -2.00
N GLN A 118 0.31 -1.55 -1.38
CA GLN A 118 -0.61 -0.74 -0.61
C GLN A 118 -0.94 -1.41 0.73
N ALA A 119 -0.32 -0.92 1.81
CA ALA A 119 -0.58 -1.39 3.18
C ALA A 119 -2.02 -1.11 3.64
N ALA A 120 -2.70 -0.12 3.06
CA ALA A 120 -4.05 0.27 3.45
C ALA A 120 -5.05 -0.90 3.50
N PHE A 121 -4.88 -1.90 2.63
CA PHE A 121 -5.77 -3.06 2.55
C PHE A 121 -5.75 -3.95 3.80
N SER A 122 -4.66 -3.95 4.58
CA SER A 122 -4.58 -4.74 5.82
C SER A 122 -5.67 -4.39 6.83
N HIS A 123 -6.12 -3.14 6.83
CA HIS A 123 -7.18 -2.65 7.72
C HIS A 123 -8.59 -3.09 7.31
N PHE A 124 -8.75 -3.61 6.09
CA PHE A 124 -10.05 -3.99 5.55
C PHE A 124 -10.21 -5.51 5.39
N HIS A 125 -9.46 -6.31 6.17
CA HIS A 125 -9.43 -7.76 6.01
C HIS A 125 -10.82 -8.41 6.14
N LYS A 126 -11.71 -7.87 6.99
CA LYS A 126 -13.10 -8.35 7.17
C LYS A 126 -13.88 -8.14 5.89
N THR A 127 -13.90 -6.91 5.37
CA THR A 127 -14.58 -6.58 4.12
C THR A 127 -13.98 -7.34 2.91
N ILE A 128 -12.66 -7.50 2.85
CA ILE A 128 -11.99 -8.25 1.79
C ILE A 128 -12.52 -9.67 1.70
N ARG A 129 -12.72 -10.35 2.84
CA ARG A 129 -13.24 -11.72 2.91
C ARG A 129 -14.68 -11.86 2.39
N GLU A 130 -15.46 -10.79 2.36
CA GLU A 130 -16.79 -10.79 1.77
C GLU A 130 -16.76 -10.90 0.23
N PHE A 131 -15.69 -10.44 -0.39
CA PHE A 131 -15.53 -10.37 -1.86
C PHE A 131 -14.66 -11.46 -2.45
N ILE A 132 -13.67 -11.94 -1.70
CA ILE A 132 -12.70 -12.94 -2.16
C ILE A 132 -12.50 -14.04 -1.10
N PRO A 133 -12.30 -15.29 -1.54
CA PRO A 133 -12.16 -16.43 -0.62
C PRO A 133 -10.77 -16.42 0.05
N VAL A 134 -10.61 -15.63 1.10
CA VAL A 134 -9.44 -15.69 1.99
C VAL A 134 -9.83 -16.53 3.22
N GLY A 135 -9.22 -17.70 3.36
CA GLY A 135 -9.46 -18.57 4.51
C GLY A 135 -8.97 -17.96 5.83
N ASP A 136 -9.55 -18.41 6.95
CA ASP A 136 -9.23 -17.88 8.29
C ASP A 136 -7.78 -18.17 8.70
N GLU A 137 -7.15 -19.17 8.09
CA GLU A 137 -5.72 -19.48 8.27
C GLU A 137 -4.78 -18.44 7.67
N ASN A 138 -5.29 -17.49 6.86
CA ASN A 138 -4.50 -16.47 6.19
C ASN A 138 -4.74 -15.07 6.75
N ILE A 139 -3.67 -14.28 6.84
CA ILE A 139 -3.68 -12.86 7.16
C ILE A 139 -3.66 -12.05 5.86
N VAL A 140 -4.48 -11.02 5.74
CA VAL A 140 -4.40 -10.04 4.66
C VAL A 140 -3.26 -9.08 4.94
N VAL A 141 -2.19 -9.15 4.14
CA VAL A 141 -0.98 -8.34 4.36
C VAL A 141 -1.07 -7.00 3.67
N CYS A 142 -1.35 -7.00 2.37
CA CYS A 142 -1.40 -5.77 1.57
C CYS A 142 -2.16 -5.98 0.26
N GLY A 143 -2.47 -4.89 -0.41
CA GLY A 143 -2.85 -4.89 -1.82
C GLY A 143 -1.68 -4.49 -2.71
N MET A 144 -1.86 -4.65 -4.03
CA MET A 144 -0.96 -4.10 -5.03
C MET A 144 -1.76 -3.73 -6.28
N ALA A 145 -1.67 -2.47 -6.67
CA ALA A 145 -2.14 -1.99 -7.97
C ALA A 145 -1.11 -2.36 -9.05
N MET A 146 -1.56 -2.69 -10.26
CA MET A 146 -0.69 -2.93 -11.40
C MET A 146 -1.32 -2.42 -12.69
N GLY A 147 -0.53 -1.73 -13.51
CA GLY A 147 -0.96 -1.19 -14.79
C GLY A 147 0.12 -0.36 -15.46
N TYR A 148 -0.24 0.34 -16.53
CA TYR A 148 0.63 1.35 -17.14
C TYR A 148 0.45 2.67 -16.38
N ALA A 149 1.55 3.29 -15.96
CA ALA A 149 1.50 4.55 -15.24
C ALA A 149 1.06 5.69 -16.16
N ASP A 150 0.16 6.52 -15.65
CA ASP A 150 -0.18 7.81 -16.27
C ASP A 150 0.83 8.87 -15.82
N TRP A 151 1.85 9.10 -16.62
CA TRP A 151 2.92 10.07 -16.34
C TRP A 151 2.46 11.53 -16.37
N SER A 152 1.23 11.81 -16.80
CA SER A 152 0.64 13.15 -16.70
C SER A 152 0.17 13.48 -15.27
N ARG A 153 0.04 12.47 -14.42
CA ARG A 153 -0.40 12.62 -13.03
C ARG A 153 0.77 13.10 -12.15
N PRO A 154 0.59 14.21 -11.40
CA PRO A 154 1.68 14.81 -10.63
C PRO A 154 2.24 13.88 -9.54
N GLU A 155 1.43 13.02 -8.94
CA GLU A 155 1.87 12.06 -7.94
C GLU A 155 2.89 11.05 -8.47
N ASN A 156 2.89 10.75 -9.77
CA ASN A 156 3.86 9.84 -10.40
C ASN A 156 5.24 10.50 -10.64
N ALA A 157 5.36 11.81 -10.44
CA ALA A 157 6.64 12.51 -10.45
C ALA A 157 7.38 12.47 -9.10
N LEU A 158 6.77 11.91 -8.05
CA LEU A 158 7.40 11.81 -6.73
C LEU A 158 8.55 10.80 -6.75
N ILE A 159 9.76 11.28 -6.56
CA ILE A 159 10.96 10.46 -6.38
C ILE A 159 11.48 10.70 -4.95
N PRO A 160 11.19 9.79 -4.01
CA PRO A 160 11.71 9.93 -2.65
C PRO A 160 13.23 9.85 -2.61
N ASP A 161 13.86 10.62 -1.70
CA ASP A 161 15.28 10.56 -1.46
C ASP A 161 15.72 9.13 -1.04
N ARG A 162 16.96 8.81 -1.30
CA ARG A 162 17.62 7.59 -0.83
C ARG A 162 18.71 7.96 0.17
N GLU A 163 18.81 7.15 1.23
CA GLU A 163 19.90 7.30 2.19
C GLU A 163 21.25 7.03 1.52
N PRO A 164 22.28 7.88 1.70
CA PRO A 164 23.63 7.61 1.24
C PRO A 164 24.17 6.27 1.81
N LEU A 165 24.90 5.53 0.98
CA LEU A 165 25.39 4.18 1.34
C LEU A 165 26.25 4.18 2.61
N GLU A 166 27.08 5.20 2.79
CA GLU A 166 27.96 5.39 3.93
C GLU A 166 27.25 5.46 5.29
N ASN A 167 25.93 5.77 5.27
CA ASN A 167 25.13 5.87 6.50
C ASN A 167 24.59 4.51 6.98
N TYR A 168 24.65 3.46 6.16
CA TYR A 168 24.10 2.15 6.54
C TYR A 168 24.95 0.94 6.08
N ILE A 169 26.07 1.18 5.37
CA ILE A 169 27.01 0.14 4.96
C ILE A 169 28.38 0.40 5.61
N SER A 170 28.96 -0.64 6.20
CA SER A 170 30.33 -0.64 6.68
C SER A 170 31.14 -1.68 5.93
N PHE A 171 32.29 -1.28 5.40
CA PHE A 171 33.25 -2.21 4.81
C PHE A 171 34.25 -2.65 5.86
N VAL A 172 34.38 -3.96 6.06
CA VAL A 172 35.37 -4.56 6.97
C VAL A 172 36.47 -5.18 6.10
N ASN A 173 37.72 -4.68 6.27
CA ASN A 173 38.91 -5.16 5.55
C ASN A 173 39.68 -6.15 6.41
#